data_71ec739a9599d27ffe35235a30c6027e
#
_entry.id   71ec739a9599d27ffe35235a30c6027e
#
_cell.length_a   1.000
_cell.length_b   1.000
_cell.length_c   1.000
_cell.angle_alpha   90.00
_cell.angle_beta   90.00
_cell.angle_gamma   90.00
#
_symmetry.space_group_name_H-M   'P 1'
#
loop_
_entity.id
_entity.type
_entity.pdbx_description
1 polymer ?
#
loop_
_entity_poly.entity_id
_entity_poly.type
_entity_poly.pdbx_seq_one_letter_code
_entity_poly.pdbx_strand_id
1 'polypeptide(L)'
;VSSTTERESAMSETTQESRAEWLQARRRGIGGSDVAPILGLSKWRSRLDVYLEKTGQVASDQADSEPMLWGRLLEPIIREEFAKRSGLKLVEPPPILMSKDYPFMIASLDGLTDCGAVVECKTARSADGWGEPGSDEIPVYYTTQVAHYMAVTGAQVAYVPVLIGASDFRIYTVPREDSFIADLIEAERLFWKEHVLAGVPPEPINAADAAKLWARDNGETIEVEPELADDIEELKHLKATAKELDERIGSIEDRLKIACRDASAIAVGGKTLATYKAQTRKSLDTKAL
;
A
#
# COMPACT_ATOMS: atom_id res chain seq x y z
N VAL A 1 33.11 19.42 20.62
CA VAL A 1 32.58 19.03 19.31
C VAL A 1 32.32 17.51 19.26
N SER A 2 33.00 16.68 20.11
CA SER A 2 32.92 15.21 20.12
C SER A 2 31.63 14.66 20.75
N SER A 3 30.96 15.36 21.65
CA SER A 3 29.80 14.82 22.42
C SER A 3 28.45 14.82 21.69
N THR A 4 28.30 15.62 20.64
CA THR A 4 27.07 15.75 19.89
C THR A 4 26.93 14.57 18.90
N THR A 5 28.02 14.23 18.23
CA THR A 5 28.09 13.13 17.24
C THR A 5 27.87 11.74 17.89
N GLU A 6 28.41 11.54 19.11
CA GLU A 6 28.22 10.30 19.87
C GLU A 6 26.79 10.15 20.39
N ARG A 7 26.11 11.25 20.75
CA ARG A 7 24.69 11.24 21.15
C ARG A 7 23.76 10.99 19.95
N GLU A 8 24.04 11.57 18.80
CA GLU A 8 23.28 11.33 17.57
C GLU A 8 23.44 9.89 17.06
N SER A 9 24.65 9.32 17.15
CA SER A 9 24.92 7.92 16.82
C SER A 9 24.18 6.97 17.77
N ALA A 10 24.25 7.20 19.08
CA ALA A 10 23.57 6.36 20.08
C ALA A 10 22.03 6.45 19.97
N MET A 11 21.46 7.62 19.67
CA MET A 11 20.02 7.77 19.41
C MET A 11 19.60 7.06 18.11
N SER A 12 20.45 7.05 17.08
CA SER A 12 20.20 6.34 15.83
C SER A 12 20.24 4.82 16.01
N GLU A 13 21.17 4.29 16.80
CA GLU A 13 21.27 2.87 17.10
C GLU A 13 20.09 2.39 17.96
N THR A 14 19.70 3.11 18.98
CA THR A 14 18.55 2.76 19.84
C THR A 14 17.21 2.78 19.06
N THR A 15 17.06 3.68 18.09
CA THR A 15 15.87 3.73 17.22
C THR A 15 15.87 2.59 16.20
N GLN A 16 17.02 2.15 15.72
CA GLN A 16 17.12 1.00 14.81
C GLN A 16 16.84 -0.34 15.52
N GLU A 17 17.37 -0.52 16.73
CA GLU A 17 17.09 -1.72 17.55
C GLU A 17 15.60 -1.82 17.89
N SER A 18 14.95 -0.73 18.31
CA SER A 18 13.52 -0.72 18.60
C SER A 18 12.66 -1.00 17.37
N ARG A 19 13.08 -0.54 16.18
CA ARG A 19 12.40 -0.85 14.92
C ARG A 19 12.54 -2.33 14.54
N ALA A 20 13.72 -2.92 14.71
CA ALA A 20 13.95 -4.34 14.43
C ALA A 20 13.11 -5.25 15.35
N GLU A 21 13.02 -4.93 16.62
CA GLU A 21 12.17 -5.63 17.57
C GLU A 21 10.69 -5.50 17.22
N TRP A 22 10.24 -4.31 16.83
CA TRP A 22 8.88 -4.09 16.38
C TRP A 22 8.54 -4.88 15.10
N LEU A 23 9.44 -4.90 14.11
CA LEU A 23 9.29 -5.70 12.90
C LEU A 23 9.23 -7.21 13.21
N GLN A 24 10.06 -7.68 14.14
CA GLN A 24 10.04 -9.07 14.58
C GLN A 24 8.73 -9.40 15.30
N ALA A 25 8.24 -8.51 16.16
CA ALA A 25 6.97 -8.70 16.83
C ALA A 25 5.79 -8.72 15.86
N ARG A 26 5.81 -7.88 14.80
CA ARG A 26 4.80 -7.89 13.73
C ARG A 26 4.72 -9.21 12.96
N ARG A 27 5.80 -9.96 12.84
CA ARG A 27 5.80 -11.29 12.17
C ARG A 27 5.03 -12.35 12.97
N ARG A 28 4.84 -12.13 14.26
CA ARG A 28 4.18 -13.11 15.15
C ARG A 28 2.66 -13.10 15.07
N GLY A 29 2.06 -12.19 14.30
CA GLY A 29 0.61 -12.08 14.15
C GLY A 29 0.20 -11.23 12.96
N ILE A 30 -1.10 -11.21 12.70
CA ILE A 30 -1.75 -10.36 11.69
C ILE A 30 -1.98 -8.99 12.33
N GLY A 31 -1.47 -7.94 11.72
CA GLY A 31 -1.75 -6.55 12.10
C GLY A 31 -2.86 -5.94 11.24
N GLY A 32 -3.44 -4.82 11.69
CA GLY A 32 -4.57 -4.20 10.97
C GLY A 32 -4.29 -3.86 9.50
N SER A 33 -3.06 -3.46 9.16
CA SER A 33 -2.66 -3.21 7.76
C SER A 33 -2.53 -4.47 6.88
N ASP A 34 -2.54 -5.66 7.47
CA ASP A 34 -2.46 -6.93 6.75
C ASP A 34 -3.84 -7.45 6.33
N VAL A 35 -4.90 -6.94 6.95
CA VAL A 35 -6.27 -7.45 6.78
C VAL A 35 -6.79 -7.20 5.37
N ALA A 36 -6.72 -5.97 4.87
CA ALA A 36 -7.16 -5.66 3.51
C ALA A 36 -6.47 -6.51 2.43
N PRO A 37 -5.12 -6.73 2.46
CA PRO A 37 -4.46 -7.71 1.59
C PRO A 37 -4.99 -9.14 1.74
N ILE A 38 -5.18 -9.63 2.96
CA ILE A 38 -5.71 -10.99 3.22
C ILE A 38 -7.09 -11.17 2.58
N LEU A 39 -7.93 -10.14 2.63
CA LEU A 39 -9.28 -10.13 2.05
C LEU A 39 -9.30 -9.82 0.54
N GLY A 40 -8.15 -9.52 -0.09
CA GLY A 40 -8.08 -9.14 -1.49
C GLY A 40 -8.58 -7.72 -1.79
N LEU A 41 -8.70 -6.86 -0.78
CA LEU A 41 -9.21 -5.49 -0.88
C LEU A 41 -8.08 -4.44 -1.04
N SER A 42 -6.83 -4.85 -0.93
CA SER A 42 -5.68 -3.95 -1.08
C SER A 42 -5.27 -3.84 -2.55
N LYS A 43 -4.96 -2.60 -2.98
CA LYS A 43 -4.41 -2.31 -4.32
C LYS A 43 -2.88 -2.42 -4.38
N TRP A 44 -2.21 -2.51 -3.22
CA TRP A 44 -0.75 -2.38 -3.12
C TRP A 44 -0.06 -3.68 -2.71
N ARG A 45 -0.75 -4.53 -1.96
CA ARG A 45 -0.23 -5.79 -1.44
C ARG A 45 -1.23 -6.90 -1.69
N SER A 46 -0.72 -8.07 -2.00
CA SER A 46 -1.52 -9.28 -2.13
C SER A 46 -1.53 -10.09 -0.83
N ARG A 47 -2.39 -11.09 -0.77
CA ARG A 47 -2.41 -12.13 0.26
C ARG A 47 -1.06 -12.88 0.34
N LEU A 48 -0.42 -13.08 -0.81
CA LEU A 48 0.90 -13.70 -0.89
C LEU A 48 1.98 -12.83 -0.25
N ASP A 49 1.92 -11.50 -0.41
CA ASP A 49 2.87 -10.60 0.23
C ASP A 49 2.84 -10.70 1.75
N VAL A 50 1.62 -10.79 2.32
CA VAL A 50 1.46 -11.00 3.76
C VAL A 50 2.05 -12.33 4.19
N TYR A 51 1.77 -13.41 3.46
CA TYR A 51 2.33 -14.73 3.75
C TYR A 51 3.87 -14.72 3.75
N LEU A 52 4.48 -14.17 2.71
CA LEU A 52 5.94 -14.12 2.58
C LEU A 52 6.58 -13.29 3.70
N GLU A 53 5.95 -12.20 4.13
CA GLU A 53 6.40 -11.39 5.27
C GLU A 53 6.28 -12.16 6.59
N LYS A 54 5.12 -12.78 6.87
CA LYS A 54 4.88 -13.51 8.13
C LYS A 54 5.76 -14.75 8.27
N THR A 55 6.05 -15.42 7.16
CA THR A 55 6.95 -16.60 7.14
C THR A 55 8.44 -16.23 7.04
N GLY A 56 8.77 -14.92 6.97
CA GLY A 56 10.16 -14.45 6.92
C GLY A 56 10.89 -14.70 5.60
N GLN A 57 10.15 -15.03 4.53
CA GLN A 57 10.72 -15.29 3.21
C GLN A 57 11.11 -14.00 2.47
N VAL A 58 10.54 -12.86 2.87
CA VAL A 58 10.95 -11.53 2.44
C VAL A 58 11.26 -10.67 3.66
N ALA A 59 12.20 -9.75 3.52
CA ALA A 59 12.47 -8.79 4.56
C ALA A 59 11.25 -7.87 4.74
N SER A 60 10.80 -7.69 5.98
CA SER A 60 9.75 -6.72 6.31
C SER A 60 10.25 -5.26 6.21
N ASP A 61 11.53 -5.07 6.01
CA ASP A 61 12.19 -3.77 5.93
C ASP A 61 12.43 -3.35 4.47
N GLN A 62 11.32 -3.22 3.71
CA GLN A 62 11.40 -2.43 2.49
C GLN A 62 11.55 -0.96 2.88
N ALA A 63 12.47 -0.26 2.22
CA ALA A 63 12.62 1.18 2.41
C ALA A 63 11.25 1.86 2.27
N ASP A 64 10.92 2.73 3.22
CA ASP A 64 9.66 3.47 3.16
C ASP A 64 9.53 4.15 1.79
N SER A 65 8.39 3.97 1.15
CA SER A 65 8.03 4.84 0.03
C SER A 65 7.80 6.26 0.53
N GLU A 66 7.97 7.27 -0.35
CA GLU A 66 7.69 8.66 0.02
C GLU A 66 6.32 8.85 0.72
N PRO A 67 5.19 8.24 0.25
CA PRO A 67 3.92 8.35 0.96
C PRO A 67 3.95 7.75 2.38
N MET A 68 4.67 6.64 2.60
CA MET A 68 4.80 6.02 3.92
C MET A 68 5.63 6.88 4.87
N LEU A 69 6.74 7.45 4.37
CA LEU A 69 7.57 8.38 5.13
C LEU A 69 6.76 9.59 5.60
N TRP A 70 6.05 10.25 4.67
CA TRP A 70 5.22 11.40 5.01
C TRP A 70 4.05 11.04 5.93
N GLY A 71 3.43 9.86 5.77
CA GLY A 71 2.43 9.37 6.70
C GLY A 71 2.95 9.33 8.13
N ARG A 72 4.11 8.70 8.33
CA ARG A 72 4.75 8.60 9.66
C ARG A 72 5.17 9.95 10.24
N LEU A 73 5.69 10.87 9.41
CA LEU A 73 6.10 12.20 9.88
C LEU A 73 4.91 13.07 10.26
N LEU A 74 3.78 12.92 9.59
CA LEU A 74 2.55 13.70 9.84
C LEU A 74 1.65 13.09 10.91
N GLU A 75 1.78 11.82 11.22
CA GLU A 75 0.97 11.12 12.22
C GLU A 75 0.90 11.85 13.57
N PRO A 76 2.02 12.28 14.21
CA PRO A 76 1.95 13.01 15.48
C PRO A 76 1.18 14.33 15.36
N ILE A 77 1.31 15.03 14.23
CA ILE A 77 0.63 16.30 13.95
C ILE A 77 -0.88 16.06 13.79
N ILE A 78 -1.26 15.02 13.05
CA ILE A 78 -2.67 14.64 12.85
C ILE A 78 -3.28 14.23 14.17
N ARG A 79 -2.57 13.48 15.00
CA ARG A 79 -2.99 13.04 16.34
C ARG A 79 -3.22 14.23 17.28
N GLU A 80 -2.31 15.19 17.32
CA GLU A 80 -2.44 16.42 18.11
C GLU A 80 -3.64 17.27 17.66
N GLU A 81 -3.79 17.50 16.34
CA GLU A 81 -4.90 18.27 15.80
C GLU A 81 -6.25 17.57 16.02
N PHE A 82 -6.29 16.24 15.98
CA PHE A 82 -7.46 15.46 16.35
C PHE A 82 -7.84 15.70 17.81
N ALA A 83 -6.90 15.58 18.74
CA ALA A 83 -7.16 15.81 20.17
C ALA A 83 -7.70 17.22 20.42
N LYS A 84 -7.13 18.22 19.75
CA LYS A 84 -7.56 19.62 19.87
C LYS A 84 -8.98 19.86 19.34
N ARG A 85 -9.33 19.30 18.17
CA ARG A 85 -10.64 19.50 17.54
C ARG A 85 -11.75 18.70 18.21
N SER A 86 -11.45 17.47 18.61
CA SER A 86 -12.42 16.59 19.26
C SER A 86 -12.63 16.91 20.74
N GLY A 87 -11.64 17.53 21.38
CA GLY A 87 -11.62 17.72 22.83
C GLY A 87 -11.36 16.42 23.60
N LEU A 88 -11.09 15.31 22.92
CA LEU A 88 -10.81 14.02 23.55
C LEU A 88 -9.36 13.97 24.04
N LYS A 89 -9.18 13.37 25.21
CA LYS A 89 -7.85 13.13 25.75
C LYS A 89 -7.28 11.83 25.18
N LEU A 90 -6.09 11.92 24.60
CA LEU A 90 -5.35 10.77 24.09
C LEU A 90 -4.42 10.20 25.16
N VAL A 91 -4.31 8.88 25.17
CA VAL A 91 -3.33 8.11 25.93
C VAL A 91 -2.43 7.36 24.98
N GLU A 92 -1.17 7.20 25.34
CA GLU A 92 -0.21 6.47 24.52
C GLU A 92 -0.51 4.97 24.61
N PRO A 93 -0.78 4.28 23.48
CA PRO A 93 -0.99 2.84 23.51
C PRO A 93 0.34 2.11 23.70
N PRO A 94 0.32 0.85 24.18
CA PRO A 94 1.50 -0.01 24.06
C PRO A 94 1.94 -0.15 22.62
N PRO A 95 3.24 -0.33 22.34
CA PRO A 95 3.77 -0.44 20.97
C PRO A 95 3.10 -1.52 20.13
N ILE A 96 2.76 -2.64 20.77
CA ILE A 96 1.97 -3.72 20.15
C ILE A 96 1.02 -4.28 21.22
N LEU A 97 -0.25 -4.35 20.86
CA LEU A 97 -1.30 -5.06 21.59
C LEU A 97 -1.51 -6.44 20.96
N MET A 98 -1.80 -7.44 21.77
CA MET A 98 -2.18 -8.78 21.31
C MET A 98 -3.60 -9.08 21.79
N SER A 99 -4.42 -9.62 20.92
CA SER A 99 -5.76 -10.07 21.31
C SER A 99 -5.66 -11.17 22.37
N LYS A 100 -6.49 -11.09 23.39
CA LYS A 100 -6.56 -12.13 24.45
C LYS A 100 -7.21 -13.40 23.96
N ASP A 101 -8.20 -13.27 23.07
CA ASP A 101 -8.99 -14.39 22.56
C ASP A 101 -8.39 -15.00 21.29
N TYR A 102 -7.68 -14.18 20.50
CA TYR A 102 -7.08 -14.55 19.22
C TYR A 102 -5.61 -14.15 19.16
N PRO A 103 -4.68 -14.92 19.73
CA PRO A 103 -3.26 -14.53 19.87
C PRO A 103 -2.52 -14.26 18.55
N PHE A 104 -3.09 -14.67 17.41
CA PHE A 104 -2.58 -14.34 16.08
C PHE A 104 -2.95 -12.92 15.61
N MET A 105 -3.84 -12.21 16.32
CA MET A 105 -4.22 -10.85 16.00
C MET A 105 -3.46 -9.86 16.88
N ILE A 106 -2.76 -8.92 16.24
CA ILE A 106 -1.97 -7.89 16.92
C ILE A 106 -2.35 -6.50 16.40
N ALA A 107 -2.24 -5.50 17.24
CA ALA A 107 -2.52 -4.12 16.87
C ALA A 107 -1.36 -3.19 17.29
N SER A 108 -0.95 -2.32 16.36
CA SER A 108 -0.11 -1.15 16.62
C SER A 108 -0.98 0.06 16.30
N LEU A 109 -1.36 0.79 17.33
CA LEU A 109 -2.33 1.88 17.21
C LEU A 109 -1.62 3.22 17.18
N ASP A 110 -2.11 4.16 16.39
CA ASP A 110 -1.61 5.53 16.38
C ASP A 110 -2.04 6.30 17.66
N GLY A 111 -3.14 5.87 18.30
CA GLY A 111 -3.60 6.43 19.56
C GLY A 111 -4.78 5.68 20.16
N LEU A 112 -5.01 5.93 21.45
CA LEU A 112 -6.22 5.55 22.18
C LEU A 112 -6.78 6.79 22.89
N THR A 113 -8.10 6.90 23.00
CA THR A 113 -8.70 7.87 23.89
C THR A 113 -8.72 7.33 25.32
N ASP A 114 -8.87 8.21 26.31
CA ASP A 114 -9.00 7.81 27.71
C ASP A 114 -10.28 7.01 28.00
N CYS A 115 -11.28 7.07 27.12
CA CYS A 115 -12.47 6.21 27.14
C CYS A 115 -12.32 4.91 26.33
N GLY A 116 -11.14 4.62 25.80
CA GLY A 116 -10.81 3.35 25.12
C GLY A 116 -11.18 3.27 23.63
N ALA A 117 -11.52 4.39 23.00
CA ALA A 117 -11.72 4.42 21.55
C ALA A 117 -10.38 4.39 20.79
N VAL A 118 -10.34 3.66 19.68
CA VAL A 118 -9.17 3.61 18.79
C VAL A 118 -9.04 4.91 18.01
N VAL A 119 -7.83 5.38 17.80
CA VAL A 119 -7.52 6.49 16.88
C VAL A 119 -6.51 6.00 15.85
N GLU A 120 -6.86 6.17 14.56
CA GLU A 120 -6.03 5.77 13.43
C GLU A 120 -5.84 6.96 12.47
N CYS A 121 -4.64 7.51 12.42
CA CYS A 121 -4.30 8.71 11.67
C CYS A 121 -4.01 8.40 10.21
N LYS A 122 -4.55 9.20 9.29
CA LYS A 122 -4.35 8.97 7.85
C LYS A 122 -3.92 10.24 7.11
N THR A 123 -3.18 10.03 6.03
CA THR A 123 -2.95 11.04 4.98
C THR A 123 -3.54 10.53 3.66
N ALA A 124 -4.16 11.39 2.88
CA ALA A 124 -4.71 11.07 1.58
C ALA A 124 -4.40 12.17 0.56
N ARG A 125 -4.23 11.81 -0.71
CA ARG A 125 -4.02 12.79 -1.80
C ARG A 125 -5.31 13.48 -2.22
N SER A 126 -6.42 12.72 -2.24
CA SER A 126 -7.75 13.17 -2.66
C SER A 126 -8.81 12.64 -1.70
N ALA A 127 -10.01 13.19 -1.81
CA ALA A 127 -11.17 12.74 -1.05
C ALA A 127 -11.85 11.48 -1.66
N ASP A 128 -11.25 10.84 -2.66
CA ASP A 128 -11.82 9.67 -3.31
C ASP A 128 -12.00 8.51 -2.33
N GLY A 129 -13.23 8.03 -2.21
CA GLY A 129 -13.61 6.97 -1.29
C GLY A 129 -13.82 7.41 0.17
N TRP A 130 -13.70 8.71 0.46
CA TRP A 130 -14.06 9.30 1.74
C TRP A 130 -15.43 9.95 1.64
N GLY A 131 -16.34 9.62 2.55
CA GLY A 131 -17.67 10.21 2.63
C GLY A 131 -17.69 11.62 3.23
N GLU A 132 -18.86 12.05 3.67
CA GLU A 132 -19.03 13.33 4.34
C GLU A 132 -18.26 13.36 5.68
N PRO A 133 -17.65 14.50 6.05
CA PRO A 133 -16.96 14.64 7.32
C PRO A 133 -17.88 14.30 8.51
N GLY A 134 -17.39 13.48 9.44
CA GLY A 134 -18.13 13.03 10.60
C GLY A 134 -18.94 11.74 10.40
N SER A 135 -19.08 11.25 9.16
CA SER A 135 -19.69 9.94 8.86
C SER A 135 -18.74 8.79 9.20
N ASP A 136 -19.18 7.57 8.94
CA ASP A 136 -18.40 6.32 9.02
C ASP A 136 -17.88 5.85 7.66
N GLU A 137 -18.18 6.61 6.60
CA GLU A 137 -17.79 6.28 5.22
C GLU A 137 -16.32 6.58 4.97
N ILE A 138 -15.48 5.58 5.14
CA ILE A 138 -14.04 5.61 4.83
C ILE A 138 -13.67 4.54 3.80
N PRO A 139 -12.53 4.64 3.09
CA PRO A 139 -12.10 3.60 2.17
C PRO A 139 -12.08 2.22 2.82
N VAL A 140 -12.65 1.20 2.14
CA VAL A 140 -12.89 -0.14 2.68
C VAL A 140 -11.65 -0.79 3.30
N TYR A 141 -10.46 -0.54 2.74
CA TYR A 141 -9.21 -1.06 3.29
C TYR A 141 -8.83 -0.42 4.64
N TYR A 142 -9.32 0.77 4.97
CA TYR A 142 -9.20 1.35 6.30
C TYR A 142 -10.32 0.88 7.24
N THR A 143 -11.52 0.62 6.70
CA THR A 143 -12.60 0.01 7.49
C THR A 143 -12.16 -1.33 8.06
N THR A 144 -11.53 -2.20 7.24
CA THR A 144 -11.01 -3.49 7.71
C THR A 144 -9.91 -3.31 8.76
N GLN A 145 -9.05 -2.31 8.62
CA GLN A 145 -7.97 -2.04 9.56
C GLN A 145 -8.53 -1.62 10.95
N VAL A 146 -9.46 -0.68 10.99
CA VAL A 146 -10.02 -0.21 12.28
C VAL A 146 -10.93 -1.25 12.91
N ALA A 147 -11.65 -2.07 12.12
CA ALA A 147 -12.43 -3.19 12.62
C ALA A 147 -11.54 -4.23 13.31
N HIS A 148 -10.38 -4.56 12.71
CA HIS A 148 -9.37 -5.42 13.34
C HIS A 148 -8.88 -4.83 14.67
N TYR A 149 -8.60 -3.53 14.71
CA TYR A 149 -8.18 -2.88 15.95
C TYR A 149 -9.27 -2.91 17.03
N MET A 150 -10.53 -2.71 16.65
CA MET A 150 -11.66 -2.87 17.56
C MET A 150 -11.84 -4.32 18.04
N ALA A 151 -11.51 -5.31 17.19
CA ALA A 151 -11.50 -6.71 17.59
C ALA A 151 -10.43 -7.00 18.65
N VAL A 152 -9.21 -6.47 18.47
CA VAL A 152 -8.08 -6.68 19.39
C VAL A 152 -8.28 -5.95 20.73
N THR A 153 -8.83 -4.74 20.69
CA THR A 153 -8.94 -3.85 21.88
C THR A 153 -10.25 -3.99 22.62
N GLY A 154 -11.32 -4.47 21.97
CA GLY A 154 -12.69 -4.41 22.50
C GLY A 154 -13.35 -3.03 22.37
N ALA A 155 -12.71 -2.07 21.71
CA ALA A 155 -13.24 -0.73 21.50
C ALA A 155 -14.58 -0.74 20.76
N GLN A 156 -15.48 0.17 21.15
CA GLN A 156 -16.82 0.31 20.57
C GLN A 156 -16.87 1.31 19.41
N VAL A 157 -15.79 2.09 19.25
CA VAL A 157 -15.68 3.10 18.19
C VAL A 157 -14.22 3.30 17.83
N ALA A 158 -13.98 3.61 16.55
CA ALA A 158 -12.70 4.09 16.05
C ALA A 158 -12.87 5.48 15.43
N TYR A 159 -11.96 6.39 15.76
CA TYR A 159 -11.83 7.69 15.10
C TYR A 159 -10.74 7.61 14.03
N VAL A 160 -11.05 8.13 12.84
CA VAL A 160 -10.10 8.18 11.73
C VAL A 160 -9.91 9.63 11.31
N PRO A 161 -9.01 10.38 11.97
CA PRO A 161 -8.60 11.68 11.50
C PRO A 161 -7.74 11.53 10.23
N VAL A 162 -8.04 12.32 9.21
CA VAL A 162 -7.31 12.30 7.94
C VAL A 162 -6.97 13.70 7.47
N LEU A 163 -5.73 13.86 6.97
CA LEU A 163 -5.29 15.06 6.27
C LEU A 163 -5.29 14.79 4.76
N ILE A 164 -6.23 15.41 4.03
CA ILE A 164 -6.42 15.25 2.59
C ILE A 164 -5.77 16.41 1.85
N GLY A 165 -4.94 16.11 0.85
CA GLY A 165 -4.31 17.13 0.01
C GLY A 165 -3.48 18.17 0.78
N ALA A 166 -2.99 17.80 1.98
CA ALA A 166 -2.22 18.64 2.90
C ALA A 166 -2.95 19.86 3.46
N SER A 167 -4.28 20.02 3.27
CA SER A 167 -5.02 21.20 3.69
C SER A 167 -6.44 20.96 4.20
N ASP A 168 -7.03 19.79 3.91
CA ASP A 168 -8.38 19.42 4.34
C ASP A 168 -8.29 18.37 5.45
N PHE A 169 -8.60 18.79 6.66
CA PHE A 169 -8.55 17.90 7.84
C PHE A 169 -9.97 17.48 8.21
N ARG A 170 -10.23 16.19 8.12
CA ARG A 170 -11.51 15.57 8.44
C ARG A 170 -11.38 14.55 9.54
N ILE A 171 -12.46 14.29 10.26
CA ILE A 171 -12.56 13.24 11.29
C ILE A 171 -13.75 12.37 10.93
N TYR A 172 -13.53 11.05 10.86
CA TYR A 172 -14.55 10.04 10.65
C TYR A 172 -14.75 9.25 11.93
N THR A 173 -15.99 8.78 12.16
CA THR A 173 -16.34 8.03 13.37
C THR A 173 -16.94 6.70 12.96
N VAL A 174 -16.18 5.64 13.11
CA VAL A 174 -16.57 4.28 12.71
C VAL A 174 -17.04 3.50 13.92
N PRO A 175 -18.33 3.17 14.02
CA PRO A 175 -18.86 2.35 15.09
C PRO A 175 -18.42 0.90 14.93
N ARG A 176 -18.36 0.19 16.05
CA ARG A 176 -18.11 -1.25 16.05
C ARG A 176 -19.30 -2.00 15.46
N GLU A 177 -19.02 -2.90 14.54
CA GLU A 177 -20.00 -3.83 13.97
C GLU A 177 -19.56 -5.26 14.24
N ASP A 178 -20.22 -5.93 15.19
CA ASP A 178 -19.80 -7.25 15.67
C ASP A 178 -19.95 -8.35 14.62
N SER A 179 -20.93 -8.27 13.72
CA SER A 179 -21.11 -9.24 12.63
C SER A 179 -19.94 -9.15 11.64
N PHE A 180 -19.57 -7.95 11.22
CA PHE A 180 -18.42 -7.72 10.34
C PHE A 180 -17.10 -8.15 10.98
N ILE A 181 -16.92 -7.85 12.27
CA ILE A 181 -15.74 -8.25 13.03
C ILE A 181 -15.65 -9.78 13.14
N ALA A 182 -16.77 -10.48 13.33
CA ALA A 182 -16.76 -11.94 13.39
C ALA A 182 -16.30 -12.58 12.07
N ASP A 183 -16.83 -12.09 10.94
CA ASP A 183 -16.42 -12.55 9.61
C ASP A 183 -14.93 -12.26 9.33
N LEU A 184 -14.45 -11.09 9.77
CA LEU A 184 -13.05 -10.68 9.64
C LEU A 184 -12.12 -11.58 10.46
N ILE A 185 -12.45 -11.85 11.72
CA ILE A 185 -11.70 -12.77 12.60
C ILE A 185 -11.60 -14.16 11.96
N GLU A 186 -12.70 -14.66 11.40
CA GLU A 186 -12.71 -15.99 10.77
C GLU A 186 -11.83 -16.03 9.51
N ALA A 187 -11.88 -15.00 8.67
CA ALA A 187 -11.02 -14.91 7.49
C ALA A 187 -9.52 -14.85 7.87
N GLU A 188 -9.18 -14.06 8.88
CA GLU A 188 -7.81 -13.96 9.40
C GLU A 188 -7.35 -15.29 10.03
N ARG A 189 -8.24 -15.96 10.79
CA ARG A 189 -7.98 -17.25 11.41
C ARG A 189 -7.68 -18.32 10.36
N LEU A 190 -8.48 -18.39 9.29
CA LEU A 190 -8.27 -19.31 8.18
C LEU A 190 -6.94 -19.03 7.49
N PHE A 191 -6.67 -17.76 7.15
CA PHE A 191 -5.40 -17.38 6.53
C PHE A 191 -4.19 -17.76 7.39
N TRP A 192 -4.24 -17.46 8.70
CA TRP A 192 -3.15 -17.77 9.63
C TRP A 192 -2.91 -19.26 9.73
N LYS A 193 -3.98 -20.06 9.88
CA LYS A 193 -3.90 -21.51 10.04
C LYS A 193 -3.46 -22.22 8.76
N GLU A 194 -4.12 -21.90 7.64
CA GLU A 194 -3.98 -22.66 6.40
C GLU A 194 -2.76 -22.25 5.57
N HIS A 195 -2.29 -21.02 5.75
CA HIS A 195 -1.12 -20.53 5.03
C HIS A 195 0.08 -20.35 5.94
N VAL A 196 0.00 -19.48 6.96
CA VAL A 196 1.18 -19.11 7.74
C VAL A 196 1.68 -20.27 8.59
N LEU A 197 0.82 -20.90 9.39
CA LEU A 197 1.21 -22.03 10.24
C LEU A 197 1.47 -23.31 9.44
N ALA A 198 0.71 -23.56 8.39
CA ALA A 198 0.89 -24.72 7.53
C ALA A 198 2.11 -24.58 6.60
N GLY A 199 2.66 -23.38 6.41
CA GLY A 199 3.76 -23.12 5.47
C GLY A 199 3.34 -23.28 4.01
N VAL A 200 2.04 -23.13 3.71
CA VAL A 200 1.48 -23.28 2.36
C VAL A 200 1.17 -21.88 1.79
N PRO A 201 1.85 -21.45 0.74
CA PRO A 201 1.57 -20.15 0.15
C PRO A 201 0.13 -20.09 -0.39
N PRO A 202 -0.56 -18.93 -0.28
CA PRO A 202 -1.83 -18.72 -0.97
C PRO A 202 -1.62 -18.67 -2.49
N GLU A 203 -2.66 -19.04 -3.24
CA GLU A 203 -2.64 -18.98 -4.70
C GLU A 203 -2.36 -17.55 -5.20
N PRO A 204 -1.52 -17.41 -6.25
CA PRO A 204 -1.24 -16.12 -6.84
C PRO A 204 -2.48 -15.55 -7.52
N ILE A 205 -2.74 -14.26 -7.34
CA ILE A 205 -3.89 -13.58 -7.93
C ILE A 205 -3.51 -12.69 -9.14
N ASN A 206 -2.23 -12.58 -9.42
CA ASN A 206 -1.69 -11.79 -10.53
C ASN A 206 -0.30 -12.28 -10.94
N ALA A 207 0.21 -11.77 -12.07
CA ALA A 207 1.51 -12.14 -12.59
C ALA A 207 2.69 -11.77 -11.67
N ALA A 208 2.55 -10.72 -10.86
CA ALA A 208 3.59 -10.34 -9.90
C ALA A 208 3.69 -11.37 -8.76
N ASP A 209 2.57 -11.91 -8.29
CA ASP A 209 2.56 -12.99 -7.31
C ASP A 209 3.14 -14.28 -7.89
N ALA A 210 2.76 -14.63 -9.13
CA ALA A 210 3.30 -15.77 -9.82
C ALA A 210 4.83 -15.69 -9.95
N ALA A 211 5.36 -14.51 -10.29
CA ALA A 211 6.79 -14.28 -10.39
C ALA A 211 7.53 -14.40 -9.03
N LYS A 212 6.87 -14.13 -7.92
CA LYS A 212 7.46 -14.33 -6.57
C LYS A 212 7.55 -15.81 -6.20
N LEU A 213 6.52 -16.60 -6.56
CA LEU A 213 6.49 -18.03 -6.28
C LEU A 213 7.37 -18.82 -7.26
N TRP A 214 7.34 -18.45 -8.53
CA TRP A 214 7.98 -19.16 -9.63
C TRP A 214 8.92 -18.24 -10.41
N ALA A 215 9.95 -17.75 -9.72
CA ALA A 215 10.93 -16.81 -10.30
C ALA A 215 11.76 -17.41 -11.44
N ARG A 216 11.81 -18.75 -11.55
CA ARG A 216 12.53 -19.49 -12.58
C ARG A 216 11.68 -20.65 -13.06
N ASP A 217 11.75 -20.93 -14.35
CA ASP A 217 11.20 -22.17 -14.89
C ASP A 217 11.99 -23.40 -14.37
N ASN A 218 11.32 -24.54 -14.34
CA ASN A 218 11.91 -25.83 -13.97
C ASN A 218 12.18 -26.73 -15.20
N GLY A 219 11.95 -26.24 -16.40
CA GLY A 219 12.11 -26.95 -17.65
C GLY A 219 10.99 -27.95 -17.97
N GLU A 220 9.95 -28.03 -17.15
CA GLU A 220 8.82 -28.93 -17.37
C GLU A 220 7.79 -28.31 -18.33
N THR A 221 7.04 -29.19 -19.02
CA THR A 221 5.88 -28.81 -19.82
C THR A 221 4.62 -29.24 -19.09
N ILE A 222 3.68 -28.33 -18.94
CA ILE A 222 2.37 -28.62 -18.34
C ILE A 222 1.30 -28.71 -19.42
N GLU A 223 0.35 -29.61 -19.25
CA GLU A 223 -0.90 -29.63 -20.00
C GLU A 223 -1.84 -28.61 -19.39
N VAL A 224 -2.53 -27.86 -20.24
CA VAL A 224 -3.48 -26.82 -19.81
C VAL A 224 -4.84 -27.05 -20.43
N GLU A 225 -5.87 -26.44 -19.86
CA GLU A 225 -7.23 -26.49 -20.38
C GLU A 225 -7.31 -25.76 -21.73
N PRO A 226 -8.23 -26.18 -22.62
CA PRO A 226 -8.36 -25.61 -23.98
C PRO A 226 -8.56 -24.11 -24.00
N GLU A 227 -9.23 -23.53 -23.01
CA GLU A 227 -9.48 -22.09 -22.88
C GLU A 227 -8.16 -21.30 -22.81
N LEU A 228 -7.15 -21.81 -22.11
CA LEU A 228 -5.86 -21.16 -22.02
C LEU A 228 -5.06 -21.28 -23.34
N ALA A 229 -5.32 -22.34 -24.12
CA ALA A 229 -4.76 -22.45 -25.45
C ALA A 229 -5.34 -21.38 -26.40
N ASP A 230 -6.63 -21.10 -26.30
CA ASP A 230 -7.29 -20.02 -27.05
C ASP A 230 -6.72 -18.64 -26.67
N ASP A 231 -6.51 -18.38 -25.37
CA ASP A 231 -5.84 -17.16 -24.88
C ASP A 231 -4.42 -16.99 -25.47
N ILE A 232 -3.67 -18.07 -25.63
CA ILE A 232 -2.33 -18.03 -26.25
C ILE A 232 -2.42 -17.62 -27.72
N GLU A 233 -3.37 -18.15 -28.47
CA GLU A 233 -3.55 -17.79 -29.88
C GLU A 233 -4.07 -16.36 -30.02
N GLU A 234 -4.99 -15.92 -29.17
CA GLU A 234 -5.45 -14.53 -29.12
C GLU A 234 -4.29 -13.58 -28.80
N LEU A 235 -3.45 -13.90 -27.81
CA LEU A 235 -2.27 -13.10 -27.47
C LEU A 235 -1.29 -12.96 -28.63
N LYS A 236 -1.07 -14.03 -29.39
CA LYS A 236 -0.22 -14.00 -30.60
C LYS A 236 -0.79 -13.05 -31.66
N HIS A 237 -2.11 -13.14 -31.89
CA HIS A 237 -2.81 -12.25 -32.82
C HIS A 237 -2.74 -10.79 -32.42
N LEU A 238 -3.02 -10.51 -31.14
CA LEU A 238 -2.94 -9.15 -30.59
C LEU A 238 -1.53 -8.55 -30.68
N LYS A 239 -0.49 -9.34 -30.39
CA LYS A 239 0.91 -8.91 -30.54
C LYS A 239 1.28 -8.61 -31.97
N ALA A 240 0.81 -9.43 -32.94
CA ALA A 240 1.03 -9.17 -34.37
C ALA A 240 0.36 -7.87 -34.80
N THR A 241 -0.91 -7.68 -34.43
CA THR A 241 -1.66 -6.44 -34.71
C THR A 241 -1.01 -5.20 -34.08
N ALA A 242 -0.54 -5.31 -32.83
CA ALA A 242 0.17 -4.22 -32.15
C ALA A 242 1.44 -3.83 -32.91
N LYS A 243 2.21 -4.81 -33.40
CA LYS A 243 3.41 -4.56 -34.19
C LYS A 243 3.09 -3.84 -35.50
N GLU A 244 2.05 -4.27 -36.22
CA GLU A 244 1.61 -3.61 -37.45
C GLU A 244 1.17 -2.15 -37.20
N LEU A 245 0.46 -1.90 -36.09
CA LEU A 245 0.07 -0.55 -35.68
C LEU A 245 1.29 0.30 -35.36
N ASP A 246 2.26 -0.23 -34.64
CA ASP A 246 3.50 0.50 -34.30
C ASP A 246 4.31 0.86 -35.56
N GLU A 247 4.43 -0.06 -36.51
CA GLU A 247 5.07 0.20 -37.79
C GLU A 247 4.34 1.29 -38.59
N ARG A 248 2.99 1.29 -38.57
CA ARG A 248 2.17 2.30 -39.24
C ARG A 248 2.28 3.66 -38.54
N ILE A 249 2.27 3.70 -37.21
CA ILE A 249 2.50 4.91 -36.43
C ILE A 249 3.86 5.49 -36.76
N GLY A 250 4.93 4.69 -36.71
CA GLY A 250 6.29 5.11 -37.05
C GLY A 250 6.39 5.71 -38.43
N SER A 251 5.77 5.05 -39.43
CA SER A 251 5.74 5.56 -40.82
C SER A 251 5.03 6.92 -40.93
N ILE A 252 3.96 7.15 -40.17
CA ILE A 252 3.26 8.45 -40.16
C ILE A 252 4.12 9.50 -39.46
N GLU A 253 4.71 9.15 -38.30
CA GLU A 253 5.61 10.06 -37.58
C GLU A 253 6.81 10.50 -38.43
N ASP A 254 7.41 9.57 -39.16
CA ASP A 254 8.54 9.89 -40.06
C ASP A 254 8.14 10.84 -41.18
N ARG A 255 6.98 10.63 -41.80
CA ARG A 255 6.46 11.56 -42.81
C ARG A 255 6.22 12.95 -42.23
N LEU A 256 5.66 13.04 -40.99
CA LEU A 256 5.43 14.31 -40.32
C LEU A 256 6.74 15.01 -39.95
N LYS A 257 7.74 14.26 -39.46
CA LYS A 257 9.08 14.78 -39.15
C LYS A 257 9.78 15.32 -40.40
N ILE A 258 9.72 14.58 -41.51
CA ILE A 258 10.27 15.01 -42.80
C ILE A 258 9.57 16.29 -43.29
N ALA A 259 8.25 16.37 -43.17
CA ALA A 259 7.48 17.54 -43.57
C ALA A 259 7.75 18.76 -42.68
N CYS A 260 8.01 18.52 -41.42
CA CYS A 260 8.30 19.59 -40.42
C CYS A 260 9.66 20.25 -40.65
N ARG A 261 10.65 19.51 -41.19
CA ARG A 261 12.04 19.97 -41.36
C ARG A 261 12.59 20.58 -40.06
N ASP A 262 12.93 21.88 -40.07
CA ASP A 262 13.42 22.67 -38.96
C ASP A 262 12.32 23.48 -38.24
N ALA A 263 11.08 23.35 -38.70
CA ALA A 263 9.95 24.04 -38.09
C ALA A 263 9.54 23.37 -36.76
N SER A 264 9.05 24.17 -35.81
CA SER A 264 8.60 23.69 -34.50
C SER A 264 7.13 23.28 -34.45
N ALA A 265 6.38 23.48 -35.58
CA ALA A 265 4.96 23.17 -35.65
C ALA A 265 4.50 22.94 -37.09
N ILE A 266 3.46 22.13 -37.23
CA ILE A 266 2.72 21.91 -38.47
C ILE A 266 1.33 22.53 -38.32
N ALA A 267 0.89 23.33 -39.31
CA ALA A 267 -0.40 23.99 -39.30
C ALA A 267 -1.12 23.84 -40.64
N VAL A 268 -2.46 23.91 -40.61
CA VAL A 268 -3.33 23.96 -41.79
C VAL A 268 -4.34 25.06 -41.56
N GLY A 269 -4.48 25.98 -42.54
CA GLY A 269 -5.41 27.09 -42.45
C GLY A 269 -5.19 28.00 -41.24
N GLY A 270 -3.94 28.16 -40.79
CA GLY A 270 -3.58 28.96 -39.62
C GLY A 270 -3.78 28.26 -38.28
N LYS A 271 -4.35 27.03 -38.25
CA LYS A 271 -4.54 26.24 -37.03
C LYS A 271 -3.38 25.24 -36.86
N THR A 272 -2.68 25.31 -35.74
CA THR A 272 -1.64 24.35 -35.39
C THR A 272 -2.25 22.96 -35.11
N LEU A 273 -1.76 21.94 -35.81
CA LEU A 273 -2.18 20.55 -35.66
C LEU A 273 -1.21 19.73 -34.80
N ALA A 274 0.09 19.97 -34.91
CA ALA A 274 1.12 19.29 -34.16
C ALA A 274 2.30 20.20 -33.87
N THR A 275 3.03 19.94 -32.79
CA THR A 275 4.28 20.61 -32.45
C THR A 275 5.42 19.61 -32.39
N TYR A 276 6.59 19.99 -32.91
CA TYR A 276 7.83 19.21 -32.87
C TYR A 276 8.94 20.09 -32.33
N LYS A 277 9.19 20.00 -31.00
CA LYS A 277 10.18 20.82 -30.31
C LYS A 277 11.31 19.94 -29.79
N ALA A 278 12.55 20.36 -30.02
CA ALA A 278 13.71 19.73 -29.41
C ALA A 278 13.67 19.91 -27.90
N GLN A 279 13.78 18.81 -27.15
CA GLN A 279 13.93 18.82 -25.72
C GLN A 279 15.37 18.42 -25.36
N THR A 280 16.10 19.29 -24.70
CA THR A 280 17.40 18.98 -24.15
C THR A 280 17.20 18.43 -22.72
N ARG A 281 17.35 17.13 -22.52
CA ARG A 281 17.42 16.55 -21.17
C ARG A 281 18.87 16.55 -20.71
N LYS A 282 19.16 17.25 -19.62
CA LYS A 282 20.42 17.10 -18.91
C LYS A 282 20.25 15.91 -17.95
N SER A 283 20.91 14.81 -18.20
CA SER A 283 21.05 13.71 -17.24
C SER A 283 22.35 13.90 -16.46
N LEU A 284 22.29 13.71 -15.14
CA LEU A 284 23.51 13.56 -14.35
C LEU A 284 24.15 12.23 -14.73
N ASP A 285 25.44 12.28 -15.06
CA ASP A 285 26.24 11.06 -15.21
C ASP A 285 26.57 10.49 -13.83
N THR A 286 25.73 9.54 -13.37
CA THR A 286 25.91 8.87 -12.09
C THR A 286 27.12 7.93 -12.04
N LYS A 287 27.83 7.74 -13.15
CA LYS A 287 29.10 6.99 -13.17
C LYS A 287 30.32 7.88 -12.91
N ALA A 288 30.13 9.20 -12.90
CA ALA A 288 31.20 10.17 -12.65
C ALA A 288 31.16 10.75 -11.23
N LEU A 289 30.27 10.27 -10.36
CA LEU A 289 30.19 10.49 -8.92
C LEU A 289 30.66 9.24 -8.17
#